data_3cc6b54aca4ab2263786adc1802cf68e
#
_entry.id   3cc6b54aca4ab2263786adc1802cf68e
#
_cell.length_a   1.000
_cell.length_b   1.000
_cell.length_c   1.000
_cell.angle_alpha   90.00
_cell.angle_beta   90.00
_cell.angle_gamma   90.00
#
_symmetry.space_group_name_H-M   'P 1'
#
loop_
_entity.id
_entity.type
_entity.pdbx_description
1 polymer ?
#
loop_
_entity_poly.entity_id
_entity_poly.type
_entity_poly.pdbx_seq_one_letter_code
_entity_poly.pdbx_strand_id
1 'polypeptide(L)'
;MIHNVRELNKFKNQYKKSMEAQYKKVLVCAGTGCVAGGSLEIFERLKQLTEEAGMPVSVELKKEPHEEIAFKKSGCHGFCEMGPLLRIEPFGWLYVKVKPEDCEEILEKSLKGDEPVERLLFHQDGKAYAAEEEIPFYKKQTRIVLSNCGHTDAEAIEEYIARGGYQAVAKALFDMKTDDIVQEVMDSGLRGRGGGGFPTGRKLQQVAKQKEVRKFVVCNGDEGDPGAFMDRSIMEGDPHKMIEGMMIAGIATGAHEGYIYVRAEYPLAVKRLQTAIAAAEKQGLLGDNILDSGFDFTLRINQGAGAFVCGEGSALTASIEGNRGMPRVKPPRTVEQGLFGKPTVLSLSLIHI
;
A
#
# COMPACT_ATOMS: atom_id res chain seq x y z
N MET A 1 -11.37 -16.32 8.78
CA MET A 1 -12.20 -15.61 7.79
C MET A 1 -13.09 -14.63 8.55
N ILE A 2 -13.33 -13.47 8.00
CA ILE A 2 -14.14 -12.39 8.58
C ILE A 2 -15.43 -12.33 7.79
N HIS A 3 -16.58 -12.60 8.42
CA HIS A 3 -17.86 -12.72 7.76
C HIS A 3 -18.75 -11.48 7.89
N ASN A 4 -18.46 -10.59 8.82
CA ASN A 4 -19.29 -9.41 9.05
C ASN A 4 -18.52 -8.27 9.72
N VAL A 5 -19.14 -7.09 9.79
CA VAL A 5 -18.56 -5.89 10.39
C VAL A 5 -18.18 -6.09 11.86
N ARG A 6 -18.96 -6.87 12.62
CA ARG A 6 -18.67 -7.15 14.04
C ARG A 6 -17.38 -7.96 14.19
N GLU A 7 -17.16 -8.95 13.33
CA GLU A 7 -15.93 -9.74 13.32
C GLU A 7 -14.74 -8.91 12.86
N LEU A 8 -14.91 -8.06 11.84
CA LEU A 8 -13.88 -7.11 11.40
C LEU A 8 -13.44 -6.19 12.56
N ASN A 9 -14.41 -5.63 13.30
CA ASN A 9 -14.13 -4.80 14.46
C ASN A 9 -13.44 -5.57 15.60
N LYS A 10 -13.86 -6.81 15.84
CA LYS A 10 -13.21 -7.68 16.83
C LYS A 10 -11.76 -7.96 16.44
N PHE A 11 -11.52 -8.32 15.18
CA PHE A 11 -10.20 -8.56 14.62
C PHE A 11 -9.32 -7.30 14.77
N LYS A 12 -9.80 -6.15 14.30
CA LYS A 12 -9.12 -4.86 14.45
C LYS A 12 -8.68 -4.59 15.89
N ASN A 13 -9.63 -4.67 16.84
CA ASN A 13 -9.36 -4.34 18.24
C ASN A 13 -8.37 -5.31 18.88
N GLN A 14 -8.42 -6.58 18.48
CA GLN A 14 -7.54 -7.62 18.99
C GLN A 14 -6.09 -7.40 18.50
N TYR A 15 -5.88 -7.19 17.21
CA TYR A 15 -4.55 -6.95 16.66
C TYR A 15 -4.00 -5.57 17.03
N LYS A 16 -4.88 -4.56 17.23
CA LYS A 16 -4.46 -3.27 17.78
C LYS A 16 -3.84 -3.42 19.17
N LYS A 17 -4.47 -4.19 20.07
CA LYS A 17 -3.91 -4.49 21.40
C LYS A 17 -2.57 -5.23 21.31
N SER A 18 -2.46 -6.21 20.41
CA SER A 18 -1.19 -6.92 20.19
C SER A 18 -0.09 -5.99 19.67
N MET A 19 -0.44 -5.08 18.78
CA MET A 19 0.50 -4.09 18.24
C MET A 19 0.96 -3.08 19.31
N GLU A 20 0.08 -2.73 20.25
CA GLU A 20 0.38 -1.85 21.37
C GLU A 20 1.24 -2.52 22.47
N ALA A 21 1.18 -3.86 22.58
CA ALA A 21 1.98 -4.62 23.53
C ALA A 21 3.46 -4.79 23.09
N GLN A 22 3.77 -4.60 21.83
CA GLN A 22 5.14 -4.62 21.33
C GLN A 22 5.91 -3.41 21.88
N TYR A 23 6.84 -3.65 22.81
CA TYR A 23 7.54 -2.55 23.48
C TYR A 23 8.60 -1.85 22.62
N LYS A 24 9.12 -2.54 21.61
CA LYS A 24 9.99 -1.96 20.58
C LYS A 24 9.60 -2.50 19.20
N LYS A 25 9.79 -1.68 18.17
CA LYS A 25 9.62 -2.08 16.77
C LYS A 25 10.84 -1.66 15.96
N VAL A 26 11.39 -2.59 15.24
CA VAL A 26 12.47 -2.40 14.27
C VAL A 26 11.86 -2.45 12.89
N LEU A 27 11.72 -1.30 12.25
CA LEU A 27 11.14 -1.18 10.91
C LEU A 27 12.28 -0.98 9.90
N VAL A 28 12.59 -2.03 9.17
CA VAL A 28 13.60 -1.97 8.10
C VAL A 28 12.92 -1.67 6.78
N CYS A 29 13.38 -0.63 6.09
CA CYS A 29 12.84 -0.29 4.80
C CYS A 29 13.07 -1.41 3.79
N ALA A 30 11.99 -2.00 3.30
CA ALA A 30 11.98 -3.07 2.32
C ALA A 30 11.38 -2.62 0.97
N GLY A 31 11.49 -1.34 0.64
CA GLY A 31 11.24 -0.83 -0.71
C GLY A 31 12.42 -1.12 -1.63
N THR A 32 12.18 -1.17 -2.94
CA THR A 32 13.14 -1.61 -3.97
C THR A 32 14.55 -1.01 -3.81
N GLY A 33 14.67 0.30 -3.54
CA GLY A 33 15.98 0.96 -3.40
C GLY A 33 16.79 0.47 -2.21
N CYS A 34 16.16 0.32 -1.03
CA CYS A 34 16.82 -0.19 0.17
C CYS A 34 17.14 -1.69 0.07
N VAL A 35 16.24 -2.47 -0.55
CA VAL A 35 16.50 -3.90 -0.82
C VAL A 35 17.73 -4.09 -1.71
N ALA A 36 17.85 -3.28 -2.76
CA ALA A 36 19.06 -3.29 -3.62
C ALA A 36 20.34 -2.88 -2.84
N GLY A 37 20.18 -2.08 -1.79
CA GLY A 37 21.29 -1.70 -0.88
C GLY A 37 21.56 -2.68 0.27
N GLY A 38 20.92 -3.87 0.30
CA GLY A 38 21.17 -4.91 1.30
C GLY A 38 20.29 -4.81 2.57
N SER A 39 19.18 -4.06 2.56
CA SER A 39 18.34 -3.91 3.75
C SER A 39 17.76 -5.21 4.31
N LEU A 40 17.52 -6.21 3.46
CA LEU A 40 17.05 -7.52 3.94
C LEU A 40 18.13 -8.30 4.70
N GLU A 41 19.40 -8.14 4.34
CA GLU A 41 20.52 -8.72 5.09
C GLU A 41 20.62 -8.08 6.47
N ILE A 42 20.48 -6.75 6.55
CA ILE A 42 20.42 -6.01 7.82
C ILE A 42 19.27 -6.52 8.69
N PHE A 43 18.09 -6.72 8.10
CA PHE A 43 16.92 -7.26 8.80
C PHE A 43 17.21 -8.62 9.43
N GLU A 44 17.72 -9.58 8.65
CA GLU A 44 17.98 -10.93 9.14
C GLU A 44 19.14 -10.94 10.17
N ARG A 45 20.21 -10.17 9.92
CA ARG A 45 21.35 -10.10 10.84
C ARG A 45 20.97 -9.52 12.19
N LEU A 46 20.27 -8.37 12.20
CA LEU A 46 19.88 -7.73 13.46
C LEU A 46 18.86 -8.57 14.22
N LYS A 47 17.92 -9.20 13.53
CA LYS A 47 16.96 -10.15 14.12
C LYS A 47 17.70 -11.32 14.80
N GLN A 48 18.62 -11.97 14.08
CA GLN A 48 19.40 -13.08 14.60
C GLN A 48 20.18 -12.69 15.86
N LEU A 49 20.91 -11.58 15.82
CA LEU A 49 21.66 -11.06 16.97
C LEU A 49 20.76 -10.80 18.18
N THR A 50 19.55 -10.29 17.94
CA THR A 50 18.58 -10.02 19.01
C THR A 50 18.06 -11.32 19.65
N GLU A 51 17.81 -12.35 18.84
CA GLU A 51 17.44 -13.69 19.31
C GLU A 51 18.59 -14.36 20.08
N GLU A 52 19.83 -14.29 19.60
CA GLU A 52 21.03 -14.82 20.26
C GLU A 52 21.30 -14.10 21.60
N ALA A 53 20.92 -12.83 21.73
CA ALA A 53 20.98 -12.08 22.98
C ALA A 53 19.88 -12.47 23.99
N GLY A 54 18.99 -13.43 23.65
CA GLY A 54 17.91 -13.90 24.51
C GLY A 54 16.73 -12.95 24.64
N MET A 55 16.61 -11.97 23.76
CA MET A 55 15.48 -11.02 23.74
C MET A 55 14.31 -11.63 22.98
N PRO A 56 13.04 -11.44 23.43
CA PRO A 56 11.88 -11.96 22.75
C PRO A 56 11.64 -11.20 21.43
N VAL A 57 11.63 -11.94 20.31
CA VAL A 57 11.47 -11.38 18.96
C VAL A 57 10.22 -11.92 18.29
N SER A 58 9.52 -11.06 17.55
CA SER A 58 8.48 -11.47 16.61
C SER A 58 8.63 -10.81 15.25
N VAL A 59 8.23 -11.50 14.20
CA VAL A 59 8.10 -10.98 12.84
C VAL A 59 6.62 -10.83 12.50
N GLU A 60 5.81 -11.84 12.84
CA GLU A 60 4.37 -11.83 12.59
C GLU A 60 3.62 -11.20 13.77
N LEU A 61 2.59 -10.41 13.47
CA LEU A 61 1.71 -9.86 14.49
C LEU A 61 0.77 -10.96 14.99
N LYS A 62 1.01 -11.43 16.22
CA LYS A 62 0.22 -12.49 16.86
C LYS A 62 -1.12 -11.94 17.31
N LYS A 63 -2.09 -12.86 17.45
CA LYS A 63 -3.44 -12.53 17.90
C LYS A 63 -3.49 -12.13 19.37
N GLU A 64 -2.66 -12.76 20.19
CA GLU A 64 -2.51 -12.46 21.60
C GLU A 64 -1.39 -11.46 21.84
N PRO A 65 -1.59 -10.50 22.76
CA PRO A 65 -0.55 -9.52 23.09
C PRO A 65 0.67 -10.22 23.75
N HIS A 66 1.87 -9.87 23.27
CA HIS A 66 3.13 -10.31 23.86
C HIS A 66 4.08 -9.12 23.97
N GLU A 67 4.82 -9.06 25.07
CA GLU A 67 5.91 -8.09 25.24
C GLU A 67 7.14 -8.59 24.48
N GLU A 68 7.32 -8.09 23.26
CA GLU A 68 8.38 -8.55 22.35
C GLU A 68 8.91 -7.39 21.49
N ILE A 69 10.09 -7.58 20.91
CA ILE A 69 10.63 -6.69 19.88
C ILE A 69 10.09 -7.16 18.53
N ALA A 70 9.33 -6.31 17.87
CA ALA A 70 8.77 -6.60 16.57
C ALA A 70 9.75 -6.20 15.45
N PHE A 71 10.09 -7.14 14.59
CA PHE A 71 10.85 -6.90 13.37
C PHE A 71 9.92 -6.84 12.17
N LYS A 72 9.93 -5.71 11.43
CA LYS A 72 8.98 -5.41 10.36
C LYS A 72 9.69 -5.01 9.07
N LYS A 73 9.19 -5.53 7.94
CA LYS A 73 9.60 -5.13 6.59
C LYS A 73 8.69 -4.01 6.11
N SER A 74 9.04 -2.77 6.44
CA SER A 74 8.21 -1.62 6.12
C SER A 74 8.24 -1.27 4.62
N GLY A 75 7.21 -0.55 4.17
CA GLY A 75 7.22 0.10 2.86
C GLY A 75 8.28 1.18 2.77
N CYS A 76 8.45 1.75 1.57
CA CYS A 76 9.45 2.78 1.30
C CYS A 76 9.23 4.03 2.18
N HIS A 77 10.28 4.46 2.89
CA HIS A 77 10.24 5.69 3.68
C HIS A 77 10.33 6.97 2.82
N GLY A 78 10.59 6.84 1.52
CA GLY A 78 10.70 7.99 0.59
C GLY A 78 12.07 8.68 0.59
N PHE A 79 13.06 8.19 1.34
CA PHE A 79 14.39 8.81 1.45
C PHE A 79 15.49 7.86 0.91
N CYS A 80 15.27 7.35 -0.29
CA CYS A 80 16.12 6.29 -0.90
C CYS A 80 17.60 6.69 -1.04
N GLU A 81 17.92 7.97 -1.24
CA GLU A 81 19.30 8.48 -1.30
C GLU A 81 20.09 8.18 -0.01
N MET A 82 19.37 8.10 1.12
CA MET A 82 19.93 7.83 2.44
C MET A 82 19.79 6.36 2.87
N GLY A 83 19.32 5.48 1.96
CA GLY A 83 19.17 4.05 2.25
C GLY A 83 20.48 3.29 2.36
N PRO A 84 20.47 2.09 2.98
CA PRO A 84 19.37 1.43 3.69
C PRO A 84 18.91 2.17 4.94
N LEU A 85 17.58 2.20 5.16
CA LEU A 85 16.96 2.89 6.29
C LEU A 85 16.44 1.90 7.32
N LEU A 86 16.60 2.23 8.60
CA LEU A 86 16.07 1.48 9.73
C LEU A 86 15.47 2.46 10.75
N ARG A 87 14.21 2.21 11.15
CA ARG A 87 13.52 3.02 12.16
C ARG A 87 13.31 2.19 13.43
N ILE A 88 13.47 2.82 14.59
CA ILE A 88 13.25 2.20 15.90
C ILE A 88 12.14 2.95 16.64
N GLU A 89 11.05 2.26 16.92
CA GLU A 89 9.97 2.72 17.79
C GLU A 89 10.13 2.18 19.21
N PRO A 90 9.69 2.89 20.25
CA PRO A 90 8.87 4.10 20.22
C PRO A 90 9.64 5.42 20.07
N PHE A 91 10.95 5.39 19.94
CA PHE A 91 11.80 6.59 19.95
C PHE A 91 11.71 7.41 18.64
N GLY A 92 11.21 6.81 17.55
CA GLY A 92 11.15 7.43 16.22
C GLY A 92 12.51 7.61 15.54
N TRP A 93 13.59 7.00 16.09
CA TRP A 93 14.93 7.13 15.51
C TRP A 93 14.99 6.56 14.11
N LEU A 94 15.48 7.39 13.18
CA LEU A 94 15.71 6.96 11.80
C LEU A 94 17.21 6.89 11.50
N TYR A 95 17.70 5.67 11.32
CA TYR A 95 19.07 5.41 10.92
C TYR A 95 19.19 5.36 9.41
N VAL A 96 20.26 5.97 8.89
CA VAL A 96 20.53 6.11 7.46
C VAL A 96 21.81 5.39 7.09
N LYS A 97 21.90 4.92 5.84
CA LYS A 97 23.08 4.24 5.28
C LYS A 97 23.57 3.09 6.15
N VAL A 98 22.62 2.38 6.77
CA VAL A 98 22.91 1.26 7.67
C VAL A 98 23.54 0.12 6.88
N LYS A 99 24.50 -0.54 7.51
CA LYS A 99 25.20 -1.71 6.98
C LYS A 99 25.08 -2.91 7.92
N PRO A 100 25.31 -4.14 7.45
CA PRO A 100 25.28 -5.32 8.31
C PRO A 100 26.24 -5.23 9.51
N GLU A 101 27.40 -4.56 9.36
CA GLU A 101 28.38 -4.36 10.43
C GLU A 101 27.88 -3.46 11.56
N ASP A 102 26.87 -2.64 11.31
CA ASP A 102 26.28 -1.73 12.31
C ASP A 102 25.32 -2.45 13.26
N CYS A 103 24.88 -3.66 12.92
CA CYS A 103 23.84 -4.37 13.66
C CYS A 103 24.19 -4.65 15.11
N GLU A 104 25.46 -4.95 15.41
CA GLU A 104 25.93 -5.19 16.79
C GLU A 104 25.84 -3.91 17.64
N GLU A 105 26.25 -2.77 17.11
CA GLU A 105 26.12 -1.49 17.81
C GLU A 105 24.67 -1.07 17.99
N ILE A 106 23.81 -1.32 16.99
CA ILE A 106 22.36 -1.05 17.10
C ILE A 106 21.73 -1.93 18.18
N LEU A 107 22.10 -3.22 18.26
CA LEU A 107 21.64 -4.10 19.33
C LEU A 107 22.01 -3.57 20.72
N GLU A 108 23.31 -3.29 20.93
CA GLU A 108 23.80 -2.90 22.25
C GLU A 108 23.27 -1.53 22.70
N LYS A 109 23.34 -0.52 21.84
CA LYS A 109 22.90 0.83 22.19
C LYS A 109 21.38 1.00 22.14
N SER A 110 20.74 0.58 21.03
CA SER A 110 19.34 0.95 20.79
C SER A 110 18.35 -0.06 21.30
N LEU A 111 18.62 -1.37 21.14
CA LEU A 111 17.68 -2.39 21.58
C LEU A 111 17.85 -2.75 23.05
N LYS A 112 19.08 -2.73 23.59
CA LYS A 112 19.36 -2.99 25.01
C LYS A 112 19.45 -1.71 25.84
N GLY A 113 20.13 -0.69 25.31
CA GLY A 113 20.51 0.50 26.08
C GLY A 113 19.56 1.68 25.99
N ASP A 114 18.56 1.67 25.09
CA ASP A 114 17.64 2.79 24.84
C ASP A 114 18.36 4.11 24.47
N GLU A 115 19.49 3.98 23.74
CA GLU A 115 20.28 5.10 23.27
C GLU A 115 20.42 5.08 21.74
N PRO A 116 20.42 6.24 21.05
CA PRO A 116 20.61 6.26 19.61
C PRO A 116 22.08 5.97 19.25
N VAL A 117 22.27 5.36 18.08
CA VAL A 117 23.58 5.26 17.44
C VAL A 117 23.83 6.56 16.67
N GLU A 118 24.48 7.53 17.31
CA GLU A 118 24.61 8.91 16.78
C GLU A 118 25.18 9.00 15.36
N ARG A 119 26.19 8.19 15.03
CA ARG A 119 26.81 8.19 13.70
C ARG A 119 25.88 7.72 12.58
N LEU A 120 24.81 6.99 12.91
CA LEU A 120 23.81 6.48 11.96
C LEU A 120 22.63 7.43 11.80
N LEU A 121 22.53 8.49 12.64
CA LEU A 121 21.50 9.51 12.47
C LEU A 121 21.75 10.34 11.20
N PHE A 122 20.70 10.97 10.71
CA PHE A 122 20.83 11.91 9.61
C PHE A 122 21.51 13.19 10.09
N HIS A 123 22.56 13.61 9.40
CA HIS A 123 23.30 14.85 9.71
C HIS A 123 23.16 15.85 8.59
N GLN A 124 22.85 17.10 8.94
CA GLN A 124 22.85 18.23 8.02
C GLN A 124 23.28 19.49 8.75
N ASP A 125 24.15 20.28 8.13
CA ASP A 125 24.64 21.57 8.65
C ASP A 125 25.22 21.47 10.09
N GLY A 126 25.93 20.36 10.38
CA GLY A 126 26.55 20.10 11.68
C GLY A 126 25.58 19.67 12.80
N LYS A 127 24.30 19.43 12.47
CA LYS A 127 23.27 18.96 13.39
C LYS A 127 22.87 17.51 13.08
N ALA A 128 22.77 16.69 14.13
CA ALA A 128 22.15 15.37 14.07
C ALA A 128 20.63 15.47 14.27
N TYR A 129 19.88 14.67 13.53
CA TYR A 129 18.42 14.56 13.64
C TYR A 129 18.07 13.12 13.99
N ALA A 130 17.54 12.92 15.18
CA ALA A 130 17.23 11.58 15.68
C ALA A 130 15.89 11.08 15.17
N ALA A 131 14.85 11.88 15.28
CA ALA A 131 13.50 11.50 14.82
C ALA A 131 13.27 11.86 13.35
N GLU A 132 12.57 10.96 12.64
CA GLU A 132 12.20 11.17 11.22
C GLU A 132 11.51 12.52 11.02
N GLU A 133 10.59 12.87 11.90
CA GLU A 133 9.77 14.08 11.80
C GLU A 133 10.58 15.38 11.95
N GLU A 134 11.78 15.30 12.54
CA GLU A 134 12.66 16.44 12.71
C GLU A 134 13.53 16.72 11.47
N ILE A 135 13.76 15.70 10.65
CA ILE A 135 14.58 15.79 9.43
C ILE A 135 13.95 16.81 8.47
N PRO A 136 14.71 17.82 7.99
CA PRO A 136 14.17 18.90 7.15
C PRO A 136 13.44 18.41 5.89
N PHE A 137 13.85 17.28 5.34
CA PHE A 137 13.21 16.62 4.20
C PHE A 137 11.79 16.18 4.53
N TYR A 138 11.56 15.53 5.69
CA TYR A 138 10.23 15.06 6.10
C TYR A 138 9.38 16.17 6.70
N LYS A 139 9.97 17.08 7.47
CA LYS A 139 9.26 18.17 8.16
C LYS A 139 8.44 19.06 7.21
N LYS A 140 8.81 19.13 5.94
CA LYS A 140 8.10 19.92 4.92
C LYS A 140 7.05 19.11 4.14
N GLN A 141 6.83 17.84 4.49
CA GLN A 141 5.89 16.95 3.80
C GLN A 141 4.64 16.69 4.64
N THR A 142 3.49 16.62 3.97
CA THR A 142 2.26 16.06 4.53
C THR A 142 1.95 14.80 3.74
N ARG A 143 2.26 13.64 4.32
CA ARG A 143 2.05 12.34 3.67
C ARG A 143 0.65 11.83 3.97
N ILE A 144 -0.26 11.92 3.00
CA ILE A 144 -1.63 11.39 3.06
C ILE A 144 -1.65 9.99 2.45
N VAL A 145 -1.28 9.89 1.19
CA VAL A 145 -1.26 8.65 0.41
C VAL A 145 -0.26 7.64 1.00
N LEU A 146 0.96 8.09 1.31
CA LEU A 146 2.04 7.28 1.87
C LEU A 146 2.09 7.29 3.40
N SER A 147 0.97 7.57 4.09
CA SER A 147 0.93 7.70 5.55
C SER A 147 1.37 6.44 6.31
N ASN A 148 1.12 5.26 5.76
CA ASN A 148 1.52 3.98 6.35
C ASN A 148 2.92 3.52 5.93
N CYS A 149 3.46 4.06 4.83
CA CYS A 149 4.80 3.68 4.35
C CYS A 149 5.88 4.08 5.35
N GLY A 150 6.74 3.15 5.70
CA GLY A 150 7.75 3.32 6.74
C GLY A 150 7.27 3.01 8.16
N HIS A 151 5.96 2.80 8.39
CA HIS A 151 5.36 2.63 9.72
C HIS A 151 4.64 1.29 9.91
N THR A 152 4.42 0.53 8.85
CA THR A 152 3.72 -0.76 8.86
C THR A 152 4.50 -1.81 8.12
N ASP A 153 4.27 -3.07 8.47
CA ASP A 153 4.67 -4.19 7.63
C ASP A 153 3.74 -4.27 6.41
N ALA A 154 4.32 -4.11 5.23
CA ALA A 154 3.57 -4.12 3.97
C ALA A 154 3.01 -5.50 3.57
N GLU A 155 3.46 -6.59 4.22
CA GLU A 155 3.01 -7.96 3.98
C GLU A 155 1.95 -8.42 4.99
N ALA A 156 1.71 -7.65 6.08
CA ALA A 156 0.83 -8.02 7.18
C ALA A 156 -0.55 -7.35 7.08
N ILE A 157 -1.55 -8.07 6.59
CA ILE A 157 -2.94 -7.59 6.56
C ILE A 157 -3.47 -7.26 7.97
N GLU A 158 -2.98 -7.97 8.98
CA GLU A 158 -3.32 -7.78 10.39
C GLU A 158 -2.98 -6.36 10.85
N GLU A 159 -1.81 -5.84 10.47
CA GLU A 159 -1.43 -4.46 10.79
C GLU A 159 -2.29 -3.43 10.05
N TYR A 160 -2.59 -3.69 8.79
CA TYR A 160 -3.47 -2.82 8.02
C TYR A 160 -4.87 -2.73 8.66
N ILE A 161 -5.47 -3.87 9.02
CA ILE A 161 -6.79 -3.91 9.70
C ILE A 161 -6.72 -3.28 11.09
N ALA A 162 -5.66 -3.53 11.87
CA ALA A 162 -5.46 -2.94 13.19
C ALA A 162 -5.43 -1.40 13.15
N ARG A 163 -4.95 -0.82 12.05
CA ARG A 163 -4.93 0.63 11.78
C ARG A 163 -6.25 1.17 11.21
N GLY A 164 -7.25 0.34 11.02
CA GLY A 164 -8.57 0.73 10.53
C GLY A 164 -8.84 0.37 9.07
N GLY A 165 -7.96 -0.40 8.44
CA GLY A 165 -8.17 -0.90 7.07
C GLY A 165 -9.46 -1.70 6.92
N TYR A 166 -10.02 -1.67 5.73
CA TYR A 166 -11.31 -2.26 5.33
C TYR A 166 -12.56 -1.72 6.05
N GLN A 167 -12.41 -0.71 6.93
CA GLN A 167 -13.57 -0.07 7.57
C GLN A 167 -14.35 0.78 6.58
N ALA A 168 -13.68 1.39 5.60
CA ALA A 168 -14.35 2.19 4.56
C ALA A 168 -15.15 1.30 3.60
N VAL A 169 -14.65 0.10 3.25
CA VAL A 169 -15.42 -0.90 2.50
C VAL A 169 -16.65 -1.34 3.29
N ALA A 170 -16.51 -1.63 4.59
CA ALA A 170 -17.63 -1.99 5.44
C ALA A 170 -18.69 -0.87 5.49
N LYS A 171 -18.28 0.39 5.66
CA LYS A 171 -19.19 1.55 5.58
C LYS A 171 -19.88 1.64 4.23
N ALA A 172 -19.13 1.48 3.14
CA ALA A 172 -19.67 1.54 1.78
C ALA A 172 -20.69 0.42 1.49
N LEU A 173 -20.50 -0.78 2.04
CA LEU A 173 -21.40 -1.92 1.82
C LEU A 173 -22.69 -1.84 2.65
N PHE A 174 -22.63 -1.34 3.88
CA PHE A 174 -23.73 -1.48 4.82
C PHE A 174 -24.41 -0.16 5.20
N ASP A 175 -23.68 0.96 5.13
CA ASP A 175 -24.18 2.25 5.64
C ASP A 175 -24.45 3.28 4.53
N MET A 176 -24.06 2.98 3.26
CA MET A 176 -24.16 3.93 2.15
C MET A 176 -24.87 3.32 0.94
N LYS A 177 -25.57 4.17 0.20
CA LYS A 177 -26.01 3.83 -1.16
C LYS A 177 -24.92 4.18 -2.17
N THR A 178 -24.96 3.56 -3.35
CA THR A 178 -24.02 3.83 -4.46
C THR A 178 -23.93 5.32 -4.80
N ASP A 179 -25.07 6.01 -4.85
CA ASP A 179 -25.10 7.45 -5.16
C ASP A 179 -24.46 8.30 -4.04
N ASP A 180 -24.60 7.89 -2.78
CA ASP A 180 -23.98 8.59 -1.64
C ASP A 180 -22.46 8.47 -1.68
N ILE A 181 -21.93 7.29 -2.05
CA ILE A 181 -20.47 7.08 -2.24
C ILE A 181 -19.94 7.98 -3.35
N VAL A 182 -20.64 8.00 -4.51
CA VAL A 182 -20.26 8.88 -5.62
C VAL A 182 -20.27 10.33 -5.21
N GLN A 183 -21.30 10.76 -4.46
CA GLN A 183 -21.42 12.14 -3.99
C GLN A 183 -20.31 12.50 -3.00
N GLU A 184 -19.98 11.63 -2.03
CA GLU A 184 -18.88 11.85 -1.08
C GLU A 184 -17.54 12.04 -1.81
N VAL A 185 -17.28 11.23 -2.85
CA VAL A 185 -16.06 11.40 -3.69
C VAL A 185 -16.12 12.68 -4.52
N MET A 186 -17.31 13.12 -4.97
CA MET A 186 -17.43 14.41 -5.66
C MET A 186 -17.17 15.57 -4.72
N ASP A 187 -17.73 15.56 -3.53
CA ASP A 187 -17.61 16.63 -2.53
C ASP A 187 -16.19 16.75 -1.97
N SER A 188 -15.46 15.63 -1.92
CA SER A 188 -14.02 15.63 -1.55
C SER A 188 -13.14 16.43 -2.50
N GLY A 189 -13.61 16.71 -3.72
CA GLY A 189 -12.83 17.36 -4.76
C GLY A 189 -11.65 16.54 -5.28
N LEU A 190 -11.60 15.22 -5.01
CA LEU A 190 -10.54 14.33 -5.48
C LEU A 190 -10.42 14.34 -7.00
N ARG A 191 -9.20 14.53 -7.49
CA ARG A 191 -8.88 14.60 -8.93
C ARG A 191 -7.84 13.58 -9.33
N GLY A 192 -7.89 13.16 -10.60
CA GLY A 192 -6.87 12.34 -11.22
C GLY A 192 -5.47 12.96 -11.16
N ARG A 193 -4.46 12.13 -11.05
CA ARG A 193 -3.05 12.54 -10.95
C ARG A 193 -2.22 12.20 -12.20
N GLY A 194 -2.86 11.77 -13.30
CA GLY A 194 -2.19 11.52 -14.59
C GLY A 194 -2.07 12.76 -15.47
N GLY A 195 -1.95 13.96 -14.90
CA GLY A 195 -1.78 15.23 -15.59
C GLY A 195 -3.08 15.99 -15.91
N GLY A 196 -4.15 15.29 -16.28
CA GLY A 196 -5.42 15.92 -16.69
C GLY A 196 -6.31 16.43 -15.55
N GLY A 197 -6.07 16.02 -14.31
CA GLY A 197 -6.82 16.48 -13.14
C GLY A 197 -8.33 16.23 -13.20
N PHE A 198 -8.79 15.20 -13.92
CA PHE A 198 -10.22 14.93 -14.08
C PHE A 198 -10.87 14.55 -12.73
N PRO A 199 -12.04 15.12 -12.37
CA PRO A 199 -12.71 14.83 -11.10
C PRO A 199 -13.07 13.33 -10.98
N THR A 200 -12.57 12.68 -9.93
CA THR A 200 -12.74 11.23 -9.72
C THR A 200 -14.20 10.85 -9.53
N GLY A 201 -14.96 11.60 -8.71
CA GLY A 201 -16.38 11.36 -8.50
C GLY A 201 -17.21 11.44 -9.80
N ARG A 202 -16.87 12.39 -10.72
CA ARG A 202 -17.51 12.43 -12.05
C ARG A 202 -17.23 11.18 -12.87
N LYS A 203 -16.03 10.62 -12.78
CA LYS A 203 -15.69 9.37 -13.47
C LYS A 203 -16.51 8.20 -12.93
N LEU A 204 -16.59 8.06 -11.61
CA LEU A 204 -17.45 7.05 -10.95
C LEU A 204 -18.91 7.21 -11.38
N GLN A 205 -19.45 8.42 -11.33
CA GLN A 205 -20.82 8.73 -11.74
C GLN A 205 -21.10 8.33 -13.19
N GLN A 206 -20.17 8.61 -14.11
CA GLN A 206 -20.34 8.29 -15.52
C GLN A 206 -20.41 6.77 -15.74
N VAL A 207 -19.60 5.97 -15.03
CA VAL A 207 -19.63 4.50 -15.10
C VAL A 207 -20.86 3.95 -14.38
N ALA A 208 -21.23 4.48 -13.21
CA ALA A 208 -22.43 4.07 -12.48
C ALA A 208 -23.70 4.18 -13.34
N LYS A 209 -23.82 5.27 -14.11
CA LYS A 209 -24.96 5.56 -15.00
C LYS A 209 -25.05 4.68 -16.25
N GLN A 210 -24.01 3.92 -16.61
CA GLN A 210 -24.07 3.00 -17.73
C GLN A 210 -25.00 1.83 -17.43
N LYS A 211 -25.76 1.40 -18.44
CA LYS A 211 -26.80 0.35 -18.31
C LYS A 211 -26.23 -1.06 -18.34
N GLU A 212 -25.01 -1.24 -18.80
CA GLU A 212 -24.34 -2.52 -18.85
C GLU A 212 -24.18 -3.08 -17.44
N VAL A 213 -24.47 -4.39 -17.31
CA VAL A 213 -24.32 -5.14 -16.07
C VAL A 213 -22.83 -5.35 -15.75
N ARG A 214 -22.07 -5.74 -16.78
CA ARG A 214 -20.62 -5.98 -16.61
C ARG A 214 -19.86 -4.68 -16.74
N LYS A 215 -19.12 -4.33 -15.69
CA LYS A 215 -18.28 -3.14 -15.59
C LYS A 215 -16.95 -3.50 -14.95
N PHE A 216 -15.93 -2.67 -15.15
CA PHE A 216 -14.59 -2.92 -14.65
C PHE A 216 -14.02 -1.75 -13.86
N VAL A 217 -13.17 -2.08 -12.89
CA VAL A 217 -12.26 -1.14 -12.23
C VAL A 217 -10.83 -1.47 -12.66
N VAL A 218 -10.12 -0.50 -13.19
CA VAL A 218 -8.74 -0.67 -13.62
C VAL A 218 -7.83 0.30 -12.86
N CYS A 219 -6.87 -0.28 -12.15
CA CYS A 219 -5.79 0.44 -11.51
C CYS A 219 -4.62 0.54 -12.48
N ASN A 220 -4.30 1.76 -12.90
CA ASN A 220 -3.14 2.03 -13.73
C ASN A 220 -1.90 2.24 -12.84
N GLY A 221 -1.04 1.25 -12.79
CA GLY A 221 0.29 1.27 -12.15
C GLY A 221 1.42 1.23 -13.19
N ASP A 222 1.16 1.61 -14.44
CA ASP A 222 2.17 1.75 -15.49
C ASP A 222 2.94 3.06 -15.35
N GLU A 223 3.77 3.15 -14.31
CA GLU A 223 4.61 4.31 -13.98
C GLU A 223 5.93 4.21 -14.76
N GLY A 224 5.89 4.63 -16.02
CA GLY A 224 7.00 4.48 -16.97
C GLY A 224 8.00 5.64 -17.00
N ASP A 225 7.76 6.70 -16.26
CA ASP A 225 8.61 7.89 -16.25
C ASP A 225 9.90 7.62 -15.46
N PRO A 226 11.09 7.84 -16.02
CA PRO A 226 12.35 7.60 -15.30
C PRO A 226 12.45 8.46 -14.03
N GLY A 227 12.71 7.79 -12.89
CA GLY A 227 12.75 8.45 -11.57
C GLY A 227 11.40 8.66 -10.91
N ALA A 228 10.27 8.38 -11.57
CA ALA A 228 8.96 8.31 -10.93
C ALA A 228 8.81 6.97 -10.19
N PHE A 229 8.37 7.01 -8.94
CA PHE A 229 8.21 5.83 -8.09
C PHE A 229 7.07 5.98 -7.08
N MET A 230 6.12 6.86 -7.34
CA MET A 230 4.99 7.13 -6.45
C MET A 230 4.00 5.97 -6.43
N ASP A 231 3.51 5.52 -7.59
CA ASP A 231 2.63 4.37 -7.71
C ASP A 231 3.32 3.08 -7.24
N ARG A 232 4.60 2.90 -7.60
CA ARG A 232 5.43 1.79 -7.12
C ARG A 232 5.53 1.77 -5.59
N SER A 233 5.78 2.92 -4.96
CA SER A 233 5.89 3.01 -3.49
C SER A 233 4.61 2.61 -2.78
N ILE A 234 3.44 2.90 -3.34
CA ILE A 234 2.14 2.50 -2.82
C ILE A 234 1.97 0.98 -2.96
N MET A 235 2.20 0.44 -4.15
CA MET A 235 2.06 -0.99 -4.43
C MET A 235 3.03 -1.84 -3.58
N GLU A 236 4.23 -1.32 -3.31
CA GLU A 236 5.21 -1.98 -2.45
C GLU A 236 4.93 -1.80 -0.96
N GLY A 237 4.41 -0.64 -0.54
CA GLY A 237 4.38 -0.23 0.86
C GLY A 237 3.02 -0.27 1.55
N ASP A 238 1.93 -0.14 0.79
CA ASP A 238 0.55 -0.15 1.31
C ASP A 238 -0.45 -0.72 0.28
N PRO A 239 -0.24 -1.96 -0.19
CA PRO A 239 -1.07 -2.54 -1.24
C PRO A 239 -2.53 -2.71 -0.83
N HIS A 240 -2.81 -2.96 0.45
CA HIS A 240 -4.18 -3.13 0.95
C HIS A 240 -5.01 -1.85 0.83
N LYS A 241 -4.41 -0.69 1.01
CA LYS A 241 -5.10 0.60 0.87
C LYS A 241 -5.58 0.82 -0.56
N MET A 242 -4.75 0.45 -1.54
CA MET A 242 -5.13 0.50 -2.95
C MET A 242 -6.22 -0.52 -3.28
N ILE A 243 -6.14 -1.76 -2.77
CA ILE A 243 -7.15 -2.80 -2.94
C ILE A 243 -8.49 -2.32 -2.36
N GLU A 244 -8.51 -1.79 -1.15
CA GLU A 244 -9.70 -1.25 -0.50
C GLU A 244 -10.37 -0.14 -1.34
N GLY A 245 -9.58 0.78 -1.89
CA GLY A 245 -10.09 1.83 -2.76
C GLY A 245 -10.66 1.32 -4.09
N MET A 246 -10.06 0.29 -4.68
CA MET A 246 -10.62 -0.38 -5.86
C MET A 246 -11.96 -1.05 -5.57
N MET A 247 -12.11 -1.67 -4.40
CA MET A 247 -13.37 -2.25 -3.94
C MET A 247 -14.45 -1.17 -3.80
N ILE A 248 -14.14 -0.04 -3.18
CA ILE A 248 -15.06 1.10 -3.05
C ILE A 248 -15.49 1.61 -4.42
N ALA A 249 -14.56 1.72 -5.38
CA ALA A 249 -14.89 2.07 -6.76
C ALA A 249 -15.80 1.03 -7.43
N GLY A 250 -15.60 -0.26 -7.12
CA GLY A 250 -16.47 -1.36 -7.54
C GLY A 250 -17.88 -1.21 -7.00
N ILE A 251 -18.02 -1.01 -5.69
CA ILE A 251 -19.31 -0.79 -5.00
C ILE A 251 -20.04 0.43 -5.60
N ALA A 252 -19.32 1.55 -5.75
CA ALA A 252 -19.86 2.79 -6.28
C ALA A 252 -20.38 2.70 -7.73
N THR A 253 -19.89 1.76 -8.52
CA THR A 253 -20.21 1.66 -9.94
C THR A 253 -20.97 0.39 -10.32
N GLY A 254 -21.08 -0.58 -9.39
CA GLY A 254 -21.61 -1.91 -9.64
C GLY A 254 -20.67 -2.79 -10.48
N ALA A 255 -19.36 -2.55 -10.36
CA ALA A 255 -18.35 -3.40 -10.98
C ALA A 255 -17.92 -4.52 -10.01
N HIS A 256 -17.78 -5.73 -10.51
CA HIS A 256 -17.40 -6.93 -9.74
C HIS A 256 -16.01 -7.47 -10.10
N GLU A 257 -15.36 -6.86 -11.08
CA GLU A 257 -14.04 -7.27 -11.56
C GLU A 257 -13.10 -6.08 -11.60
N GLY A 258 -11.89 -6.27 -11.07
CA GLY A 258 -10.82 -5.28 -11.12
C GLY A 258 -9.52 -5.83 -11.72
N TYR A 259 -8.75 -4.95 -12.35
CA TYR A 259 -7.43 -5.24 -12.90
C TYR A 259 -6.42 -4.24 -12.39
N ILE A 260 -5.29 -4.74 -11.91
CA ILE A 260 -4.13 -3.94 -11.56
C ILE A 260 -3.10 -4.13 -12.67
N TYR A 261 -2.86 -3.08 -13.44
CA TYR A 261 -1.84 -3.09 -14.47
C TYR A 261 -0.55 -2.53 -13.89
N VAL A 262 0.47 -3.36 -13.81
CA VAL A 262 1.78 -3.04 -13.20
C VAL A 262 2.89 -3.40 -14.18
N ARG A 263 3.99 -2.66 -14.17
CA ARG A 263 5.14 -2.93 -15.03
C ARG A 263 5.88 -4.21 -14.60
N ALA A 264 6.34 -5.00 -15.56
CA ALA A 264 7.18 -6.18 -15.27
C ALA A 264 8.51 -5.81 -14.59
N GLU A 265 8.96 -4.55 -14.75
CA GLU A 265 10.15 -4.01 -14.09
C GLU A 265 9.96 -3.74 -12.60
N TYR A 266 8.74 -3.95 -12.06
CA TYR A 266 8.44 -3.78 -10.64
C TYR A 266 8.14 -5.14 -9.95
N PRO A 267 9.10 -6.09 -9.93
CA PRO A 267 8.84 -7.45 -9.42
C PRO A 267 8.45 -7.46 -7.93
N LEU A 268 8.99 -6.53 -7.13
CA LEU A 268 8.61 -6.40 -5.73
C LEU A 268 7.15 -5.95 -5.57
N ALA A 269 6.71 -4.97 -6.36
CA ALA A 269 5.31 -4.52 -6.35
C ALA A 269 4.37 -5.66 -6.74
N VAL A 270 4.70 -6.44 -7.78
CA VAL A 270 3.93 -7.62 -8.18
C VAL A 270 3.81 -8.63 -7.04
N LYS A 271 4.94 -8.96 -6.38
CA LYS A 271 4.97 -9.89 -5.24
C LYS A 271 4.11 -9.37 -4.07
N ARG A 272 4.24 -8.10 -3.71
CA ARG A 272 3.46 -7.49 -2.62
C ARG A 272 1.96 -7.51 -2.91
N LEU A 273 1.57 -7.17 -4.13
CA LEU A 273 0.18 -7.23 -4.58
C LEU A 273 -0.38 -8.65 -4.55
N GLN A 274 0.37 -9.64 -5.00
CA GLN A 274 -0.03 -11.06 -4.93
C GLN A 274 -0.25 -11.49 -3.49
N THR A 275 0.67 -11.15 -2.58
CA THR A 275 0.56 -11.43 -1.16
C THR A 275 -0.67 -10.76 -0.54
N ALA A 276 -0.90 -9.48 -0.85
CA ALA A 276 -2.03 -8.73 -0.31
C ALA A 276 -3.38 -9.24 -0.81
N ILE A 277 -3.51 -9.56 -2.10
CA ILE A 277 -4.72 -10.14 -2.69
C ILE A 277 -5.02 -11.48 -2.01
N ALA A 278 -4.05 -12.39 -1.96
CA ALA A 278 -4.23 -13.70 -1.34
C ALA A 278 -4.60 -13.59 0.16
N ALA A 279 -4.00 -12.65 0.88
CA ALA A 279 -4.32 -12.40 2.29
C ALA A 279 -5.75 -11.86 2.46
N ALA A 280 -6.19 -10.93 1.60
CA ALA A 280 -7.54 -10.39 1.63
C ALA A 280 -8.60 -11.45 1.29
N GLU A 281 -8.35 -12.29 0.28
CA GLU A 281 -9.22 -13.42 -0.09
C GLU A 281 -9.31 -14.44 1.06
N LYS A 282 -8.18 -14.81 1.67
CA LYS A 282 -8.13 -15.72 2.82
C LYS A 282 -8.95 -15.20 4.00
N GLN A 283 -8.99 -13.88 4.21
CA GLN A 283 -9.76 -13.26 5.28
C GLN A 283 -11.24 -13.01 4.93
N GLY A 284 -11.68 -13.25 3.69
CA GLY A 284 -13.05 -12.97 3.23
C GLY A 284 -13.32 -11.48 2.99
N LEU A 285 -12.26 -10.71 2.77
CA LEU A 285 -12.31 -9.28 2.48
C LEU A 285 -12.17 -8.97 0.98
N LEU A 286 -11.99 -10.00 0.18
CA LEU A 286 -11.94 -9.97 -1.29
C LEU A 286 -12.46 -11.31 -1.82
N GLY A 287 -13.02 -11.34 -3.04
CA GLY A 287 -13.60 -12.53 -3.67
C GLY A 287 -15.12 -12.52 -3.60
N ASP A 288 -15.70 -13.64 -3.20
CA ASP A 288 -17.15 -13.84 -3.19
C ASP A 288 -17.77 -13.41 -1.85
N ASN A 289 -18.96 -12.85 -1.90
CA ASN A 289 -19.81 -12.52 -0.73
C ASN A 289 -19.08 -11.80 0.41
N ILE A 290 -18.37 -10.74 0.08
CA ILE A 290 -17.52 -9.98 1.01
C ILE A 290 -18.32 -9.52 2.22
N LEU A 291 -17.87 -9.89 3.44
CA LEU A 291 -18.53 -9.57 4.72
C LEU A 291 -20.00 -10.00 4.80
N ASP A 292 -20.38 -11.06 4.09
CA ASP A 292 -21.77 -11.54 3.93
C ASP A 292 -22.76 -10.48 3.39
N SER A 293 -22.25 -9.52 2.60
CA SER A 293 -23.04 -8.44 2.00
C SER A 293 -23.77 -8.83 0.71
N GLY A 294 -23.42 -9.95 0.10
CA GLY A 294 -23.83 -10.33 -1.25
C GLY A 294 -23.05 -9.64 -2.37
N PHE A 295 -22.03 -8.84 -2.04
CA PHE A 295 -21.15 -8.19 -3.00
C PHE A 295 -19.92 -9.05 -3.26
N ASP A 296 -19.64 -9.29 -4.54
CA ASP A 296 -18.46 -10.00 -5.01
C ASP A 296 -17.49 -9.00 -5.65
N PHE A 297 -16.20 -9.16 -5.42
CA PHE A 297 -15.20 -8.38 -6.13
C PHE A 297 -13.90 -9.17 -6.29
N THR A 298 -13.47 -9.39 -7.52
CA THR A 298 -12.25 -10.13 -7.85
C THR A 298 -11.19 -9.19 -8.42
N LEU A 299 -9.92 -9.42 -8.07
CA LEU A 299 -8.78 -8.66 -8.57
C LEU A 299 -7.80 -9.55 -9.33
N ARG A 300 -7.30 -9.03 -10.45
CA ARG A 300 -6.26 -9.68 -11.25
C ARG A 300 -5.10 -8.73 -11.49
N ILE A 301 -3.88 -9.26 -11.45
CA ILE A 301 -2.68 -8.52 -11.79
C ILE A 301 -2.34 -8.80 -13.25
N ASN A 302 -2.16 -7.72 -14.02
CA ASN A 302 -1.68 -7.78 -15.40
C ASN A 302 -0.32 -7.08 -15.48
N GLN A 303 0.70 -7.78 -15.99
CA GLN A 303 2.05 -7.24 -16.10
C GLN A 303 2.28 -6.69 -17.50
N GLY A 304 2.62 -5.39 -17.56
CA GLY A 304 2.99 -4.73 -18.80
C GLY A 304 4.45 -4.99 -19.16
N ALA A 305 4.74 -5.12 -20.44
CA ALA A 305 6.08 -5.39 -20.96
C ALA A 305 6.99 -4.13 -21.10
N GLY A 306 6.70 -3.06 -20.37
CA GLY A 306 7.54 -1.87 -20.29
C GLY A 306 7.31 -0.79 -21.35
N ALA A 307 6.28 -0.90 -22.16
CA ALA A 307 5.98 0.12 -23.16
C ALA A 307 5.32 1.35 -22.49
N PHE A 308 5.98 2.51 -22.54
CA PHE A 308 5.47 3.78 -21.96
C PHE A 308 4.05 4.14 -22.44
N VAL A 309 3.74 3.85 -23.70
CA VAL A 309 2.40 4.11 -24.28
C VAL A 309 1.27 3.38 -23.53
N CYS A 310 1.56 2.28 -22.83
CA CYS A 310 0.57 1.55 -22.05
C CYS A 310 0.10 2.32 -20.80
N GLY A 311 0.75 3.41 -20.41
CA GLY A 311 0.23 4.36 -19.42
C GLY A 311 -0.99 5.15 -19.91
N GLU A 312 -1.22 5.25 -21.22
CA GLU A 312 -2.46 5.79 -21.78
C GLU A 312 -3.61 4.77 -21.64
N GLY A 313 -4.76 5.24 -21.17
CA GLY A 313 -5.83 4.33 -20.71
C GLY A 313 -6.37 3.39 -21.79
N SER A 314 -6.47 3.81 -23.06
CA SER A 314 -6.98 2.92 -24.12
C SER A 314 -5.91 1.93 -24.62
N ALA A 315 -4.64 2.32 -24.59
CA ALA A 315 -3.52 1.42 -24.86
C ALA A 315 -3.38 0.37 -23.73
N LEU A 316 -3.55 0.79 -22.47
CA LEU A 316 -3.56 -0.10 -21.32
C LEU A 316 -4.65 -1.15 -21.39
N THR A 317 -5.89 -0.73 -21.70
CA THR A 317 -7.01 -1.71 -21.86
C THR A 317 -6.76 -2.67 -23.00
N ALA A 318 -6.25 -2.21 -24.14
CA ALA A 318 -5.86 -3.08 -25.25
C ALA A 318 -4.77 -4.11 -24.85
N SER A 319 -3.80 -3.67 -24.03
CA SER A 319 -2.76 -4.57 -23.50
C SER A 319 -3.33 -5.63 -22.55
N ILE A 320 -4.26 -5.28 -21.66
CA ILE A 320 -4.95 -6.26 -20.79
C ILE A 320 -5.73 -7.28 -21.63
N GLU A 321 -6.32 -6.85 -22.75
CA GLU A 321 -7.06 -7.69 -23.69
C GLU A 321 -6.16 -8.63 -24.52
N GLY A 322 -4.84 -8.54 -24.36
CA GLY A 322 -3.86 -9.34 -25.12
C GLY A 322 -3.53 -8.77 -26.50
N ASN A 323 -3.98 -7.56 -26.77
CA ASN A 323 -3.71 -6.84 -28.02
C ASN A 323 -2.48 -5.95 -27.90
N ARG A 324 -1.95 -5.50 -29.04
CA ARG A 324 -0.93 -4.46 -29.05
C ARG A 324 -1.44 -3.19 -28.35
N GLY A 325 -0.66 -2.64 -27.42
CA GLY A 325 -0.98 -1.43 -26.68
C GLY A 325 -1.00 -0.18 -27.58
N MET A 326 -2.05 -0.02 -28.36
CA MET A 326 -2.26 1.12 -29.25
C MET A 326 -3.37 2.01 -28.72
N PRO A 327 -3.16 3.35 -28.62
CA PRO A 327 -4.21 4.29 -28.28
C PRO A 327 -5.36 4.27 -29.27
N ARG A 328 -6.57 4.45 -28.77
CA ARG A 328 -7.78 4.58 -29.58
C ARG A 328 -8.25 6.04 -29.62
N VAL A 329 -8.83 6.43 -30.74
CA VAL A 329 -9.51 7.73 -30.88
C VAL A 329 -10.73 7.76 -29.97
N LYS A 330 -10.97 8.90 -29.32
CA LYS A 330 -12.13 9.15 -28.45
C LYS A 330 -13.06 10.16 -29.13
N PRO A 331 -14.40 10.01 -29.08
CA PRO A 331 -15.17 8.95 -28.43
C PRO A 331 -15.12 7.60 -29.15
N PRO A 332 -15.49 6.46 -28.49
CA PRO A 332 -16.04 6.36 -27.13
C PRO A 332 -14.95 6.52 -26.05
N ARG A 333 -15.36 7.03 -24.88
CA ARG A 333 -14.50 7.16 -23.71
C ARG A 333 -14.42 5.83 -22.96
N THR A 334 -13.35 5.64 -22.15
CA THR A 334 -13.19 4.43 -21.33
C THR A 334 -14.36 4.18 -20.38
N VAL A 335 -14.99 5.24 -19.87
CA VAL A 335 -16.18 5.15 -19.02
C VAL A 335 -17.42 4.63 -19.75
N GLU A 336 -17.43 4.63 -21.07
CA GLU A 336 -18.49 4.14 -21.97
C GLU A 336 -18.11 2.78 -22.53
N GLN A 337 -16.92 2.68 -23.14
CA GLN A 337 -16.36 1.48 -23.78
C GLN A 337 -14.86 1.38 -23.48
N GLY A 338 -14.53 0.82 -22.34
CA GLY A 338 -13.16 0.55 -21.89
C GLY A 338 -12.75 -0.90 -22.10
N LEU A 339 -12.35 -1.57 -21.03
CA LEU A 339 -11.87 -2.95 -21.03
C LEU A 339 -12.95 -3.90 -21.58
N PHE A 340 -12.58 -4.74 -22.55
CA PHE A 340 -13.48 -5.65 -23.27
C PHE A 340 -14.73 -4.96 -23.84
N GLY A 341 -14.60 -3.68 -24.23
CA GLY A 341 -15.70 -2.87 -24.75
C GLY A 341 -16.78 -2.53 -23.71
N LYS A 342 -16.50 -2.67 -22.40
CA LYS A 342 -17.44 -2.42 -21.31
C LYS A 342 -17.09 -1.16 -20.53
N PRO A 343 -18.06 -0.54 -19.85
CA PRO A 343 -17.81 0.63 -19.02
C PRO A 343 -16.72 0.35 -17.98
N THR A 344 -15.72 1.23 -17.91
CA THR A 344 -14.54 1.02 -17.07
C THR A 344 -14.15 2.28 -16.32
N VAL A 345 -14.00 2.15 -15.00
CA VAL A 345 -13.28 3.13 -14.18
C VAL A 345 -11.80 2.84 -14.32
N LEU A 346 -11.04 3.78 -14.88
CA LEU A 346 -9.60 3.69 -14.99
C LEU A 346 -8.97 4.87 -14.25
N SER A 347 -8.17 4.59 -13.23
CA SER A 347 -7.47 5.60 -12.42
C SER A 347 -6.06 5.13 -12.09
N LEU A 348 -5.15 6.06 -11.76
CA LEU A 348 -3.84 5.72 -11.19
C LEU A 348 -4.00 5.00 -9.86
N SER A 349 -2.99 4.23 -9.45
CA SER A 349 -2.99 3.48 -8.19
C SER A 349 -3.29 4.37 -6.97
N LEU A 350 -2.68 5.55 -6.93
CA LEU A 350 -2.85 6.52 -5.85
C LEU A 350 -4.26 7.16 -5.75
N ILE A 351 -5.10 7.01 -6.74
CA ILE A 351 -6.49 7.50 -6.71
C ILE A 351 -7.42 6.51 -6.00
N HIS A 352 -7.01 5.27 -5.88
CA HIS A 352 -7.75 4.24 -5.15
C HIS A 352 -7.53 4.28 -3.63
N ILE A 353 -6.83 5.29 -3.14
CA ILE A 353 -6.46 5.44 -1.71
C ILE A 353 -7.38 6.39 -0.98
#